data_e338475991b60bdde663b0e79c244c45
#
_entry.id   e338475991b60bdde663b0e79c244c45
#
_cell.length_a   1.000
_cell.length_b   1.000
_cell.length_c   1.000
_cell.angle_alpha   90.00
_cell.angle_beta   90.00
_cell.angle_gamma   90.00
#
_symmetry.space_group_name_H-M   'P 1'
#
loop_
_entity.id
_entity.type
_entity.pdbx_description
1 polymer ?
#
loop_
_entity_poly.entity_id
_entity_poly.type
_entity_poly.pdbx_seq_one_letter_code
_entity_poly.pdbx_strand_id
1 'polypeptide(L)'
;MARTGRPKSNPTLLEASGAYEKNPSRRPDESIAIKAIVGRPDPSILVQADELTLSIFNETCDVLDSMSILNTSDRFLIEAYCLNARELFYLSKLIQDNGHGQLKEDGTRVTCPNVVSWHKSMGTHIKLMNELGLTPQARLRMTAPTVENASTDKVTDLMNKLGGK
;
A
#
# COMPACT_ATOMS: atom_id res chain seq x y z
N MET A 1 -20.81 5.14 -3.89
CA MET A 1 -20.99 4.62 -5.26
C MET A 1 -19.81 3.74 -5.62
N ALA A 2 -20.02 2.46 -5.93
CA ALA A 2 -18.95 1.57 -6.34
C ALA A 2 -18.42 2.01 -7.71
N ARG A 3 -17.11 2.19 -7.85
CA ARG A 3 -16.46 2.42 -9.13
C ARG A 3 -16.51 1.12 -9.95
N THR A 4 -17.48 1.03 -10.86
CA THR A 4 -17.56 -0.03 -11.86
C THR A 4 -16.65 0.36 -13.02
N GLY A 5 -15.52 -0.33 -13.16
CA GLY A 5 -14.60 -0.13 -14.29
C GLY A 5 -13.21 -0.73 -14.02
N ARG A 6 -12.49 -0.98 -15.11
CA ARG A 6 -11.10 -1.45 -15.04
C ARG A 6 -10.24 -0.40 -14.31
N PRO A 7 -9.38 -0.80 -13.36
CA PRO A 7 -8.44 0.11 -12.72
C PRO A 7 -7.63 0.89 -13.75
N LYS A 8 -7.36 2.16 -13.49
CA LYS A 8 -6.53 2.99 -14.38
C LYS A 8 -5.15 2.36 -14.53
N SER A 9 -4.65 2.27 -15.74
CA SER A 9 -3.29 1.83 -16.02
C SER A 9 -2.30 2.91 -15.56
N ASN A 10 -1.06 2.49 -15.25
CA ASN A 10 0.00 3.41 -14.84
C ASN A 10 0.24 4.47 -15.93
N PRO A 11 0.23 5.79 -15.60
CA PRO A 11 0.45 6.88 -16.56
C PRO A 11 1.76 6.75 -17.33
N THR A 12 2.86 6.32 -16.68
CA THR A 12 4.17 6.13 -17.33
C THR A 12 4.14 5.04 -18.40
N LEU A 13 3.42 3.94 -18.16
CA LEU A 13 3.24 2.88 -19.17
C LEU A 13 2.38 3.36 -20.34
N LEU A 14 1.37 4.20 -20.06
CA LEU A 14 0.53 4.80 -21.11
C LEU A 14 1.32 5.80 -21.94
N GLU A 15 2.22 6.56 -21.34
CA GLU A 15 3.12 7.48 -22.04
C GLU A 15 4.11 6.72 -22.92
N ALA A 16 4.79 5.71 -22.37
CA ALA A 16 5.72 4.85 -23.11
C ALA A 16 5.05 4.10 -24.27
N SER A 17 3.75 3.82 -24.18
CA SER A 17 2.95 3.19 -25.25
C SER A 17 2.40 4.18 -26.29
N GLY A 18 2.67 5.49 -26.16
CA GLY A 18 2.14 6.54 -27.05
C GLY A 18 0.62 6.78 -26.92
N ALA A 19 0.00 6.31 -25.83
CA ALA A 19 -1.45 6.44 -25.65
C ALA A 19 -1.90 7.91 -25.53
N TYR A 20 -1.04 8.79 -25.03
CA TYR A 20 -1.31 10.23 -24.91
C TYR A 20 -1.03 11.03 -26.18
N GLU A 21 -0.26 10.49 -27.14
CA GLU A 21 -0.08 11.08 -28.46
C GLU A 21 -1.40 11.04 -29.25
N LYS A 22 -2.14 9.92 -29.12
CA LYS A 22 -3.45 9.76 -29.77
C LYS A 22 -4.57 10.51 -29.08
N ASN A 23 -4.46 10.75 -27.75
CA ASN A 23 -5.47 11.43 -26.96
C ASN A 23 -4.82 12.30 -25.87
N PRO A 24 -4.30 13.50 -26.21
CA PRO A 24 -3.61 14.39 -25.27
C PRO A 24 -4.48 14.82 -24.07
N SER A 25 -5.79 14.93 -24.27
CA SER A 25 -6.75 15.30 -23.21
C SER A 25 -6.90 14.28 -22.08
N ARG A 26 -6.37 13.07 -22.25
CA ARG A 26 -6.36 12.03 -21.21
C ARG A 26 -5.12 12.04 -20.35
N ARG A 27 -4.13 12.88 -20.70
CA ARG A 27 -2.93 13.06 -19.85
C ARG A 27 -3.37 13.64 -18.51
N PRO A 28 -2.95 13.04 -17.38
CA PRO A 28 -3.22 13.64 -16.08
C PRO A 28 -2.61 15.05 -16.02
N ASP A 29 -3.36 15.99 -15.46
CA ASP A 29 -2.85 17.34 -15.24
C ASP A 29 -1.87 17.31 -14.06
N GLU A 30 -0.58 17.51 -14.32
CA GLU A 30 0.47 17.49 -13.30
C GLU A 30 0.29 18.61 -12.28
N SER A 31 -0.44 19.68 -12.63
CA SER A 31 -0.74 20.79 -11.70
C SER A 31 -1.68 20.35 -10.57
N ILE A 32 -2.44 19.25 -10.76
CA ILE A 32 -3.38 18.71 -9.77
C ILE A 32 -2.68 17.65 -8.89
N ALA A 33 -1.46 17.24 -9.21
CA ALA A 33 -0.70 16.34 -8.37
C ALA A 33 -0.47 16.99 -6.99
N ILE A 34 -1.21 16.51 -5.97
CA ILE A 34 -0.99 16.91 -4.59
C ILE A 34 0.46 16.54 -4.27
N LYS A 35 1.28 17.55 -3.98
CA LYS A 35 2.66 17.30 -3.54
C LYS A 35 2.61 16.45 -2.27
N ALA A 36 3.04 15.23 -2.40
CA ALA A 36 3.17 14.33 -1.26
C ALA A 36 4.13 14.95 -0.25
N ILE A 37 3.72 15.08 1.00
CA ILE A 37 4.61 15.52 2.08
C ILE A 37 5.42 14.29 2.48
N VAL A 38 6.61 14.15 1.88
CA VAL A 38 7.54 13.07 2.18
C VAL A 38 7.92 13.13 3.65
N GLY A 39 7.83 12.02 4.34
CA GLY A 39 8.23 11.90 5.73
C GLY A 39 7.46 10.79 6.47
N ARG A 40 7.99 10.41 7.63
CA ARG A 40 7.38 9.43 8.50
C ARG A 40 6.23 10.07 9.28
N PRO A 41 5.02 9.52 9.26
CA PRO A 41 3.93 10.01 10.10
C PRO A 41 4.13 9.62 11.56
N ASP A 42 3.66 10.47 12.49
CA ASP A 42 3.61 10.13 13.90
C ASP A 42 2.40 9.23 14.19
N PRO A 43 2.58 8.11 14.94
CA PRO A 43 1.47 7.21 15.26
C PRO A 43 0.47 7.89 16.21
N SER A 44 -0.83 7.57 16.04
CA SER A 44 -1.88 8.04 16.95
C SER A 44 -1.79 7.38 18.33
N ILE A 45 -2.52 7.93 19.28
CA ILE A 45 -2.64 7.39 20.64
C ILE A 45 -3.14 5.93 20.61
N LEU A 46 -4.03 5.57 19.67
CA LEU A 46 -4.54 4.22 19.53
C LEU A 46 -3.44 3.21 19.14
N VAL A 47 -2.52 3.63 18.27
CA VAL A 47 -1.38 2.80 17.87
C VAL A 47 -0.34 2.74 18.99
N GLN A 48 -0.09 3.86 19.66
CA GLN A 48 0.88 3.93 20.77
C GLN A 48 0.44 3.14 22.01
N ALA A 49 -0.86 2.96 22.22
CA ALA A 49 -1.42 2.27 23.37
C ALA A 49 -1.15 0.75 23.38
N ASP A 50 -0.78 0.16 22.24
CA ASP A 50 -0.56 -1.27 22.09
C ASP A 50 0.80 -1.55 21.43
N GLU A 51 1.68 -2.23 22.16
CA GLU A 51 3.06 -2.48 21.76
C GLU A 51 3.16 -3.25 20.43
N LEU A 52 2.29 -4.25 20.24
CA LEU A 52 2.23 -5.02 19.00
C LEU A 52 1.85 -4.13 17.82
N THR A 53 0.83 -3.29 17.98
CA THR A 53 0.38 -2.37 16.92
C THR A 53 1.45 -1.35 16.59
N LEU A 54 2.16 -0.83 17.60
CA LEU A 54 3.26 0.12 17.42
C LEU A 54 4.45 -0.54 16.69
N SER A 55 4.78 -1.80 17.01
CA SER A 55 5.81 -2.56 16.29
C SER A 55 5.45 -2.71 14.82
N ILE A 56 4.22 -3.15 14.52
CA ILE A 56 3.74 -3.31 13.13
C ILE A 56 3.78 -1.96 12.40
N PHE A 57 3.41 -0.85 13.07
CA PHE A 57 3.44 0.48 12.49
C PHE A 57 4.87 0.89 12.10
N ASN A 58 5.82 0.68 12.99
CA ASN A 58 7.22 1.00 12.74
C ASN A 58 7.78 0.20 11.58
N GLU A 59 7.59 -1.12 11.59
CA GLU A 59 8.03 -2.01 10.50
C GLU A 59 7.40 -1.63 9.16
N THR A 60 6.11 -1.29 9.15
CA THR A 60 5.40 -0.86 7.94
C THR A 60 5.97 0.44 7.39
N CYS A 61 6.21 1.43 8.25
CA CYS A 61 6.85 2.69 7.86
C CYS A 61 8.26 2.44 7.30
N ASP A 62 9.06 1.58 7.91
CA ASP A 62 10.42 1.27 7.45
C ASP A 62 10.39 0.60 6.06
N VAL A 63 9.44 -0.30 5.82
CA VAL A 63 9.24 -0.93 4.50
C VAL A 63 8.82 0.10 3.45
N LEU A 64 7.85 0.98 3.76
CA LEU A 64 7.38 2.01 2.83
C LEU A 64 8.47 3.06 2.54
N ASP A 65 9.29 3.40 3.54
CA ASP A 65 10.43 4.31 3.38
C ASP A 65 11.51 3.70 2.49
N SER A 66 11.85 2.42 2.70
CA SER A 66 12.80 1.69 1.85
C SER A 66 12.38 1.64 0.38
N MET A 67 11.08 1.71 0.12
CA MET A 67 10.51 1.77 -1.24
C MET A 67 10.35 3.21 -1.75
N SER A 68 10.71 4.23 -0.96
CA SER A 68 10.55 5.66 -1.27
C SER A 68 9.10 6.08 -1.59
N ILE A 69 8.12 5.42 -0.96
CA ILE A 69 6.69 5.71 -1.12
C ILE A 69 6.03 6.19 0.18
N LEU A 70 6.80 6.30 1.28
CA LEU A 70 6.28 6.74 2.57
C LEU A 70 5.89 8.22 2.54
N ASN A 71 4.66 8.50 2.98
CA ASN A 71 4.10 9.82 3.00
C ASN A 71 3.34 10.09 4.31
N THR A 72 3.52 11.27 4.89
CA THR A 72 2.82 11.65 6.13
C THR A 72 1.30 11.70 5.96
N SER A 73 0.80 11.95 4.74
CA SER A 73 -0.65 11.94 4.45
C SER A 73 -1.29 10.56 4.54
N ASP A 74 -0.49 9.49 4.44
CA ASP A 74 -0.99 8.12 4.44
C ASP A 74 -1.14 7.54 5.85
N ARG A 75 -0.92 8.37 6.88
CA ARG A 75 -1.01 7.99 8.29
C ARG A 75 -2.24 7.14 8.62
N PHE A 76 -3.44 7.60 8.26
CA PHE A 76 -4.67 6.89 8.57
C PHE A 76 -4.77 5.53 7.88
N LEU A 77 -4.24 5.41 6.67
CA LEU A 77 -4.21 4.15 5.94
C LEU A 77 -3.24 3.17 6.59
N ILE A 78 -2.05 3.64 6.99
CA ILE A 78 -1.05 2.84 7.70
C ILE A 78 -1.62 2.38 9.06
N GLU A 79 -2.26 3.27 9.83
CA GLU A 79 -2.88 2.93 11.10
C GLU A 79 -4.01 1.88 10.95
N ALA A 80 -4.86 2.04 9.94
CA ALA A 80 -5.92 1.07 9.63
C ALA A 80 -5.35 -0.31 9.31
N TYR A 81 -4.25 -0.36 8.56
CA TYR A 81 -3.51 -1.59 8.27
C TYR A 81 -2.99 -2.24 9.55
N CYS A 82 -2.33 -1.48 10.42
CA CYS A 82 -1.74 -1.98 11.65
C CYS A 82 -2.80 -2.50 12.64
N LEU A 83 -3.90 -1.77 12.80
CA LEU A 83 -5.02 -2.18 13.66
C LEU A 83 -5.68 -3.46 13.14
N ASN A 84 -5.83 -3.58 11.82
CA ASN A 84 -6.38 -4.79 11.21
C ASN A 84 -5.41 -5.98 11.32
N ALA A 85 -4.10 -5.76 11.17
CA ALA A 85 -3.08 -6.79 11.38
C ALA A 85 -3.10 -7.32 12.82
N ARG A 86 -3.21 -6.42 13.81
CA ARG A 86 -3.39 -6.78 15.22
C ARG A 86 -4.65 -7.64 15.43
N GLU A 87 -5.79 -7.23 14.85
CA GLU A 87 -7.04 -7.99 14.94
C GLU A 87 -6.86 -9.41 14.40
N LEU A 88 -6.23 -9.56 13.24
CA LEU A 88 -5.93 -10.87 12.65
C LEU A 88 -5.06 -11.73 13.57
N PHE A 89 -4.08 -11.14 14.24
CA PHE A 89 -3.24 -11.84 15.20
C PHE A 89 -4.07 -12.39 16.38
N TYR A 90 -4.92 -11.58 16.99
CA TYR A 90 -5.78 -12.02 18.09
C TYR A 90 -6.80 -13.05 17.67
N LEU A 91 -7.45 -12.87 16.51
CA LEU A 91 -8.38 -13.86 15.98
C LEU A 91 -7.68 -15.19 15.68
N SER A 92 -6.46 -15.18 15.15
CA SER A 92 -5.66 -16.38 14.91
C SER A 92 -5.38 -17.12 16.21
N LYS A 93 -5.02 -16.40 17.29
CA LYS A 93 -4.81 -16.98 18.61
C LYS A 93 -6.09 -17.59 19.18
N LEU A 94 -7.22 -16.89 19.09
CA LEU A 94 -8.52 -17.42 19.52
C LEU A 94 -8.93 -18.69 18.76
N ILE A 95 -8.61 -18.77 17.47
CA ILE A 95 -8.88 -19.94 16.64
C ILE A 95 -7.97 -21.12 17.04
N GLN A 96 -6.70 -20.84 17.37
CA GLN A 96 -5.79 -21.87 17.88
C GLN A 96 -6.27 -22.45 19.22
N ASP A 97 -6.74 -21.58 20.13
CA ASP A 97 -7.19 -21.98 21.46
C ASP A 97 -8.55 -22.70 21.44
N ASN A 98 -9.49 -22.27 20.60
CA ASN A 98 -10.88 -22.76 20.58
C ASN A 98 -11.20 -23.71 19.41
N GLY A 99 -10.27 -23.88 18.45
CA GLY A 99 -10.47 -24.68 17.25
C GLY A 99 -11.31 -24.00 16.16
N HIS A 100 -11.34 -24.64 14.98
CA HIS A 100 -12.02 -24.10 13.78
C HIS A 100 -13.53 -24.28 13.78
N GLY A 101 -14.06 -25.17 14.60
CA GLY A 101 -15.48 -25.47 14.63
C GLY A 101 -15.86 -26.34 15.79
N GLN A 102 -17.16 -26.34 16.10
CA GLN A 102 -17.77 -27.14 17.15
C GLN A 102 -18.71 -28.16 16.54
N LEU A 103 -18.71 -29.36 17.11
CA LEU A 103 -19.69 -30.38 16.79
C LEU A 103 -20.89 -30.18 17.72
N LYS A 104 -22.09 -29.99 17.15
CA LYS A 104 -23.34 -29.95 17.92
C LYS A 104 -23.78 -31.36 18.35
N GLU A 105 -24.70 -31.43 19.31
CA GLU A 105 -25.27 -32.69 19.79
C GLU A 105 -25.94 -33.51 18.69
N ASP A 106 -26.45 -32.85 17.63
CA ASP A 106 -27.05 -33.48 16.45
C ASP A 106 -26.02 -33.96 15.41
N GLY A 107 -24.72 -33.88 15.70
CA GLY A 107 -23.63 -34.26 14.79
C GLY A 107 -23.32 -33.24 13.72
N THR A 108 -24.00 -32.09 13.69
CA THR A 108 -23.74 -31.01 12.73
C THR A 108 -22.48 -30.26 13.12
N ARG A 109 -21.60 -30.03 12.14
CA ARG A 109 -20.39 -29.21 12.32
C ARG A 109 -20.69 -27.73 12.07
N VAL A 110 -20.45 -26.86 13.06
CA VAL A 110 -20.63 -25.42 12.95
C VAL A 110 -19.28 -24.74 13.00
N THR A 111 -19.01 -23.87 12.02
CA THR A 111 -17.79 -23.07 11.99
C THR A 111 -17.79 -22.09 13.15
N CYS A 112 -16.65 -21.96 13.84
CA CYS A 112 -16.49 -20.99 14.91
C CYS A 112 -16.66 -19.56 14.35
N PRO A 113 -17.41 -18.65 15.01
CA PRO A 113 -17.58 -17.27 14.59
C PRO A 113 -16.26 -16.53 14.38
N ASN A 114 -15.22 -16.86 15.17
CA ASN A 114 -13.90 -16.28 15.04
C ASN A 114 -13.25 -16.58 13.68
N VAL A 115 -13.49 -17.77 13.12
CA VAL A 115 -13.01 -18.15 11.78
C VAL A 115 -13.67 -17.29 10.71
N VAL A 116 -14.97 -17.04 10.83
CA VAL A 116 -15.72 -16.17 9.89
C VAL A 116 -15.20 -14.73 9.97
N SER A 117 -14.99 -14.24 11.19
CA SER A 117 -14.43 -12.88 11.42
C SER A 117 -13.01 -12.78 10.85
N TRP A 118 -12.18 -13.80 11.08
CA TRP A 118 -10.81 -13.83 10.55
C TRP A 118 -10.80 -13.75 9.01
N HIS A 119 -11.66 -14.50 8.32
CA HIS A 119 -11.74 -14.43 6.86
C HIS A 119 -12.19 -13.06 6.35
N LYS A 120 -13.13 -12.40 7.05
CA LYS A 120 -13.55 -11.02 6.71
C LYS A 120 -12.41 -10.02 6.92
N SER A 121 -11.74 -10.07 8.05
CA SER A 121 -10.59 -9.21 8.36
C SER A 121 -9.43 -9.45 7.40
N MET A 122 -9.16 -10.71 7.00
CA MET A 122 -8.15 -11.04 6.00
C MET A 122 -8.47 -10.40 4.64
N GLY A 123 -9.73 -10.43 4.20
CA GLY A 123 -10.16 -9.75 2.98
C GLY A 123 -9.94 -8.23 3.02
N THR A 124 -10.15 -7.60 4.18
CA THR A 124 -9.85 -6.19 4.41
C THR A 124 -8.34 -5.93 4.40
N HIS A 125 -7.57 -6.80 5.06
CA HIS A 125 -6.12 -6.71 5.13
C HIS A 125 -5.47 -6.72 3.75
N ILE A 126 -5.87 -7.63 2.88
CA ILE A 126 -5.38 -7.70 1.49
C ILE A 126 -5.67 -6.40 0.72
N LYS A 127 -6.85 -5.79 0.94
CA LYS A 127 -7.18 -4.49 0.32
C LYS A 127 -6.26 -3.38 0.81
N LEU A 128 -6.03 -3.29 2.13
CA LEU A 128 -5.13 -2.31 2.73
C LEU A 128 -3.68 -2.49 2.25
N MET A 129 -3.20 -3.75 2.14
CA MET A 129 -1.89 -4.06 1.55
C MET A 129 -1.78 -3.56 0.10
N ASN A 130 -2.84 -3.71 -0.69
CA ASN A 130 -2.85 -3.25 -2.08
C ASN A 130 -2.85 -1.71 -2.17
N GLU A 131 -3.61 -1.03 -1.31
CA GLU A 131 -3.64 0.45 -1.28
C GLU A 131 -2.30 1.03 -0.82
N LEU A 132 -1.61 0.39 0.13
CA LEU A 132 -0.28 0.78 0.60
C LEU A 132 0.87 0.38 -0.35
N GLY A 133 0.60 -0.34 -1.43
CA GLY A 133 1.67 -0.80 -2.32
C GLY A 133 2.53 -1.93 -1.76
N LEU A 134 2.08 -2.62 -0.71
CA LEU A 134 2.83 -3.71 -0.09
C LEU A 134 2.82 -4.99 -0.92
N THR A 135 1.93 -5.11 -1.92
CA THR A 135 1.91 -6.25 -2.84
C THR A 135 2.68 -5.95 -4.13
N PRO A 136 3.30 -6.97 -4.77
CA PRO A 136 4.02 -6.78 -6.03
C PRO A 136 3.16 -6.16 -7.13
N GLN A 137 1.88 -6.57 -7.23
CA GLN A 137 0.95 -6.02 -8.22
C GLN A 137 0.59 -4.56 -7.95
N ALA A 138 0.46 -4.17 -6.67
CA ALA A 138 0.19 -2.79 -6.30
C ALA A 138 1.40 -1.90 -6.65
N ARG A 139 2.63 -2.36 -6.36
CA ARG A 139 3.85 -1.63 -6.71
C ARG A 139 3.99 -1.37 -8.21
N LEU A 140 3.62 -2.32 -9.05
CA LEU A 140 3.61 -2.12 -10.51
C LEU A 140 2.62 -1.03 -10.97
N ARG A 141 1.61 -0.69 -10.16
CA ARG A 141 0.61 0.34 -10.47
C ARG A 141 0.95 1.71 -9.88
N MET A 142 1.81 1.72 -8.86
CA MET A 142 2.29 2.97 -8.27
C MET A 142 3.36 3.56 -9.19
N THR A 143 3.16 4.81 -9.57
CA THR A 143 4.24 5.61 -10.16
C THR A 143 5.19 5.93 -9.01
N ALA A 144 6.41 5.40 -9.05
CA ALA A 144 7.43 5.90 -8.15
C ALA A 144 7.50 7.42 -8.35
N PRO A 145 7.51 8.24 -7.28
CA PRO A 145 7.79 9.65 -7.43
C PRO A 145 9.12 9.74 -8.18
N THR A 146 9.14 10.47 -9.28
CA THR A 146 10.37 10.71 -10.05
C THR A 146 11.29 11.45 -9.09
N VAL A 147 12.20 10.72 -8.48
CA VAL A 147 13.36 11.36 -7.86
C VAL A 147 14.05 12.02 -9.05
N GLU A 148 13.97 13.34 -9.15
CA GLU A 148 14.83 14.11 -10.06
C GLU A 148 16.25 13.66 -9.74
N ASN A 149 16.74 12.73 -10.53
CA ASN A 149 18.11 12.28 -10.43
C ASN A 149 18.98 13.47 -10.79
N ALA A 150 19.53 14.14 -9.79
CA ALA A 150 20.62 15.11 -9.90
C ALA A 150 21.88 14.52 -10.60
N SER A 151 21.79 13.30 -11.13
CA SER A 151 22.85 12.58 -11.87
C SER A 151 22.75 12.73 -13.39
N THR A 152 21.58 13.14 -13.93
CA THR A 152 21.44 13.29 -15.40
C THR A 152 22.23 14.51 -15.89
N ASP A 153 22.31 15.58 -15.12
CA ASP A 153 23.10 16.76 -15.46
C ASP A 153 24.61 16.45 -15.56
N LYS A 154 25.11 15.58 -14.68
CA LYS A 154 26.55 15.19 -14.72
C LYS A 154 26.91 14.34 -15.93
N VAL A 155 26.00 13.47 -16.37
CA VAL A 155 26.24 12.64 -17.56
C VAL A 155 26.14 13.48 -18.83
N THR A 156 25.18 14.39 -18.90
CA THR A 156 25.02 15.31 -20.02
C THR A 156 26.20 16.29 -20.12
N ASP A 157 26.71 16.79 -18.98
CA ASP A 157 27.90 17.65 -18.92
C ASP A 157 29.19 16.88 -19.33
N LEU A 158 29.30 15.62 -18.96
CA LEU A 158 30.40 14.76 -19.41
C LEU A 158 30.35 14.45 -20.92
N MET A 159 29.14 14.20 -21.45
CA MET A 159 28.95 13.98 -22.89
C MET A 159 29.27 15.24 -23.70
N ASN A 160 28.86 16.41 -23.23
CA ASN A 160 29.16 17.67 -23.86
C ASN A 160 30.66 18.06 -23.81
N LYS A 161 31.39 17.61 -22.76
CA LYS A 161 32.85 17.77 -22.66
C LYS A 161 33.66 16.80 -23.54
N LEU A 162 33.10 15.63 -23.85
CA LEU A 162 33.77 14.61 -24.68
C LEU A 162 33.43 14.71 -26.17
N GLY A 163 32.33 15.40 -26.53
CA GLY A 163 31.89 15.58 -27.93
C GLY A 163 32.40 16.85 -28.63
N GLY A 164 33.26 17.63 -28.00
CA GLY A 164 33.83 18.84 -28.56
C GLY A 164 35.23 18.62 -29.12
N LYS A 165 35.36 18.02 -30.29
CA LYS A 165 36.44 18.16 -31.25
C LYS A 165 35.93 17.93 -32.63
#